data_5169476cf6030e6d50d1190204db6cdb
#
_entry.id   5169476cf6030e6d50d1190204db6cdb
#
_cell.length_a   1.000
_cell.length_b   1.000
_cell.length_c   1.000
_cell.angle_alpha   90.00
_cell.angle_beta   90.00
_cell.angle_gamma   90.00
#
_symmetry.space_group_name_H-M   'P 1'
#
loop_
_entity.id
_entity.type
_entity.pdbx_description
1 polymer ?
#
loop_
_entity_poly.entity_id
_entity_poly.type
_entity_poly.pdbx_seq_one_letter_code
_entity_poly.pdbx_strand_id
1 'polypeptide(L)'
;MIKINREGNVTLLSAAVTDFADCMGYCEYKIPLSIKGVRPKPSQSLIQGTKAHVAEEKYEQEHVELEPVTIQEIEDEEKDIEFARENIYSTLTIPFTFPNEKVLVSLSGRIDKILRVGGTLIVQDDKFAGKPQIYDNKTQPYPSQLLQVLTYLNSTYSSSRSKNSEDVFEMPHTEKKWQIRICDRKTREPYKTFSEVQDGFSLHYLHTTLEKFASISLEITEPVHHNSKAKCNACNLKTFCDFRI
;
A
#
# COMPACT_ATOMS: atom_id res chain seq x y z
N MET A 1 3.59 0.24 11.92
CA MET A 1 3.21 0.77 13.26
C MET A 1 2.66 2.18 13.08
N ILE A 2 1.48 2.42 13.63
CA ILE A 2 0.81 3.73 13.60
C ILE A 2 1.43 4.61 14.68
N LYS A 3 1.78 5.85 14.34
CA LYS A 3 2.34 6.83 15.26
C LYS A 3 1.51 8.11 15.22
N ILE A 4 1.26 8.69 16.38
CA ILE A 4 0.52 9.94 16.55
C ILE A 4 1.44 10.93 17.25
N ASN A 5 1.76 12.01 16.56
CA ASN A 5 2.56 13.12 17.10
C ASN A 5 1.71 14.38 17.09
N ARG A 6 1.67 15.12 18.20
CA ARG A 6 0.91 16.37 18.32
C ARG A 6 1.87 17.54 18.42
N GLU A 7 1.71 18.52 17.51
CA GLU A 7 2.50 19.74 17.46
C GLU A 7 1.55 20.93 17.36
N GLY A 8 1.35 21.63 18.49
CA GLY A 8 0.38 22.71 18.56
C GLY A 8 -1.03 22.25 18.24
N ASN A 9 -1.65 22.83 17.20
CA ASN A 9 -3.03 22.53 16.76
C ASN A 9 -3.07 21.49 15.61
N VAL A 10 -1.95 20.86 15.32
CA VAL A 10 -1.87 19.85 14.23
C VAL A 10 -1.42 18.52 14.80
N THR A 11 -2.16 17.48 14.49
CA THR A 11 -1.78 16.09 14.76
C THR A 11 -1.24 15.45 13.50
N LEU A 12 -0.02 14.95 13.56
CA LEU A 12 0.58 14.10 12.53
C LEU A 12 0.29 12.62 12.84
N LEU A 13 -0.51 12.00 12.00
CA LEU A 13 -0.78 10.56 12.02
C LEU A 13 0.06 9.88 10.93
N SER A 14 1.06 9.11 11.31
CA SER A 14 1.95 8.44 10.36
C SER A 14 1.90 6.93 10.47
N ALA A 15 1.91 6.24 9.31
CA ALA A 15 1.91 4.79 9.23
C ALA A 15 2.59 4.30 7.94
N ALA A 16 2.95 3.00 7.91
CA ALA A 16 3.25 2.36 6.65
C ALA A 16 1.97 2.14 5.83
N VAL A 17 2.06 2.23 4.50
CA VAL A 17 0.94 1.95 3.59
C VAL A 17 0.37 0.56 3.85
N THR A 18 1.22 -0.43 4.09
CA THR A 18 0.81 -1.80 4.42
C THR A 18 0.06 -1.90 5.75
N ASP A 19 0.43 -1.12 6.77
CA ASP A 19 -0.27 -1.08 8.06
C ASP A 19 -1.66 -0.47 7.89
N PHE A 20 -1.77 0.66 7.19
CA PHE A 20 -3.05 1.29 6.84
C PHE A 20 -3.97 0.32 6.08
N ALA A 21 -3.46 -0.27 5.00
CA ALA A 21 -4.20 -1.19 4.15
C ALA A 21 -4.67 -2.44 4.91
N ASP A 22 -3.84 -3.00 5.79
CA ASP A 22 -4.19 -4.16 6.61
C ASP A 22 -5.22 -3.80 7.69
N CYS A 23 -5.12 -2.62 8.31
CA CYS A 23 -6.11 -2.16 9.27
C CYS A 23 -7.48 -1.93 8.61
N MET A 24 -7.53 -1.14 7.55
CA MET A 24 -8.78 -0.72 6.94
C MET A 24 -9.39 -1.78 6.01
N GLY A 25 -8.57 -2.57 5.35
CA GLY A 25 -9.03 -3.60 4.42
C GLY A 25 -9.25 -4.98 5.03
N TYR A 26 -8.75 -5.23 6.26
CA TYR A 26 -8.91 -6.50 6.93
C TYR A 26 -9.68 -6.38 8.25
N CYS A 27 -9.23 -5.56 9.21
CA CYS A 27 -9.87 -5.40 10.51
C CYS A 27 -9.48 -4.11 11.22
N GLU A 28 -10.42 -3.22 11.46
CA GLU A 28 -10.20 -1.90 12.07
C GLU A 28 -9.69 -1.98 13.52
N TYR A 29 -9.99 -3.05 14.26
CA TYR A 29 -9.44 -3.27 15.61
C TYR A 29 -7.90 -3.44 15.64
N LYS A 30 -7.25 -3.59 14.50
CA LYS A 30 -5.79 -3.53 14.42
C LYS A 30 -5.23 -2.12 14.67
N ILE A 31 -6.03 -1.07 14.46
CA ILE A 31 -5.61 0.33 14.69
C ILE A 31 -5.21 0.56 16.14
N PRO A 32 -6.11 0.40 17.16
CA PRO A 32 -5.75 0.62 18.55
C PRO A 32 -4.61 -0.31 19.03
N LEU A 33 -4.54 -1.54 18.54
CA LEU A 33 -3.44 -2.44 18.86
C LEU A 33 -2.10 -1.93 18.30
N SER A 34 -2.10 -1.43 17.06
CA SER A 34 -0.90 -0.87 16.42
C SER A 34 -0.43 0.41 17.10
N ILE A 35 -1.35 1.28 17.53
CA ILE A 35 -1.04 2.51 18.31
C ILE A 35 -0.39 2.14 19.65
N LYS A 36 -0.92 1.11 20.34
CA LYS A 36 -0.33 0.58 21.57
C LYS A 36 1.02 -0.13 21.39
N GLY A 37 1.54 -0.16 20.15
CA GLY A 37 2.83 -0.78 19.85
C GLY A 37 2.82 -2.30 19.77
N VAL A 38 1.65 -2.94 19.72
CA VAL A 38 1.54 -4.39 19.59
C VAL A 38 2.06 -4.83 18.21
N ARG A 39 3.10 -5.66 18.21
CA ARG A 39 3.70 -6.22 16.99
C ARG A 39 3.56 -7.73 16.99
N PRO A 40 2.78 -8.29 16.06
CA PRO A 40 2.72 -9.72 15.91
C PRO A 40 4.03 -10.27 15.34
N LYS A 41 4.35 -11.50 15.67
CA LYS A 41 5.40 -12.22 14.95
C LYS A 41 4.96 -12.41 13.49
N PRO A 42 5.87 -12.25 12.51
CA PRO A 42 5.56 -12.53 11.12
C PRO A 42 5.02 -13.95 10.95
N SER A 43 3.91 -14.10 10.24
CA SER A 43 3.40 -15.43 9.91
C SER A 43 4.35 -16.13 8.93
N GLN A 44 4.33 -17.47 8.92
CA GLN A 44 5.11 -18.26 7.95
C GLN A 44 4.77 -17.85 6.50
N SER A 45 3.50 -17.54 6.23
CA SER A 45 3.08 -17.09 4.91
C SER A 45 3.69 -15.73 4.53
N LEU A 46 3.76 -14.79 5.48
CA LEU A 46 4.39 -13.49 5.27
C LEU A 46 5.89 -13.62 5.01
N ILE A 47 6.59 -14.44 5.81
CA ILE A 47 8.02 -14.72 5.62
C ILE A 47 8.28 -15.31 4.22
N GLN A 48 7.47 -16.29 3.80
CA GLN A 48 7.59 -16.89 2.48
C GLN A 48 7.25 -15.92 1.34
N GLY A 49 6.26 -15.05 1.54
CA GLY A 49 5.93 -13.98 0.60
C GLY A 49 7.10 -13.03 0.40
N THR A 50 7.68 -12.52 1.51
CA THR A 50 8.86 -11.64 1.45
C THR A 50 10.04 -12.31 0.73
N LYS A 51 10.31 -13.60 0.99
CA LYS A 51 11.37 -14.33 0.27
C LYS A 51 11.10 -14.42 -1.24
N ALA A 52 9.84 -14.61 -1.65
CA ALA A 52 9.48 -14.66 -3.05
C ALA A 52 9.68 -13.29 -3.74
N HIS A 53 9.32 -12.19 -3.06
CA HIS A 53 9.60 -10.83 -3.56
C HIS A 53 11.09 -10.58 -3.75
N VAL A 54 11.92 -10.91 -2.75
CA VAL A 54 13.39 -10.75 -2.87
C VAL A 54 13.96 -11.60 -4.00
N ALA A 55 13.47 -12.82 -4.19
CA ALA A 55 13.91 -13.69 -5.26
C ALA A 55 13.51 -13.17 -6.66
N GLU A 56 12.33 -12.54 -6.77
CA GLU A 56 11.87 -11.90 -8.02
C GLU A 56 12.69 -10.66 -8.32
N GLU A 57 12.87 -9.79 -7.34
CA GLU A 57 13.69 -8.59 -7.42
C GLU A 57 15.12 -8.92 -7.90
N LYS A 58 15.73 -9.96 -7.33
CA LYS A 58 17.05 -10.42 -7.75
C LYS A 58 17.06 -10.98 -9.18
N TYR A 59 16.02 -11.74 -9.55
CA TYR A 59 15.89 -12.28 -10.90
C TYR A 59 15.75 -11.15 -11.94
N GLU A 60 14.92 -10.13 -11.66
CA GLU A 60 14.77 -8.96 -12.51
C GLU A 60 16.09 -8.21 -12.67
N GLN A 61 16.84 -7.98 -11.59
CA GLN A 61 18.15 -7.33 -11.62
C GLN A 61 19.19 -8.09 -12.48
N GLU A 62 19.14 -9.43 -12.47
CA GLU A 62 20.10 -10.25 -13.19
C GLU A 62 19.73 -10.46 -14.68
N HIS A 63 18.45 -10.35 -15.06
CA HIS A 63 17.96 -10.76 -16.38
C HIS A 63 17.23 -9.66 -17.15
N VAL A 64 16.84 -8.57 -16.49
CA VAL A 64 16.23 -7.42 -17.13
C VAL A 64 17.27 -6.30 -17.12
N GLU A 65 17.76 -5.91 -18.27
CA GLU A 65 18.61 -4.72 -18.43
C GLU A 65 17.73 -3.46 -18.23
N LEU A 66 17.47 -3.14 -16.95
CA LEU A 66 16.88 -1.86 -16.61
C LEU A 66 18.01 -0.83 -16.60
N GLU A 67 18.13 -0.06 -17.64
CA GLU A 67 18.98 1.12 -17.61
C GLU A 67 18.48 2.07 -16.52
N PRO A 68 19.38 2.64 -15.68
CA PRO A 68 18.97 3.61 -14.70
C PRO A 68 18.34 4.82 -15.41
N VAL A 69 17.07 5.06 -15.13
CA VAL A 69 16.31 6.16 -15.74
C VAL A 69 16.75 7.48 -15.12
N THR A 70 17.15 8.42 -15.94
CA THR A 70 17.52 9.77 -15.50
C THR A 70 16.27 10.62 -15.21
N ILE A 71 16.41 11.68 -14.41
CA ILE A 71 15.31 12.63 -14.15
C ILE A 71 14.79 13.24 -15.46
N GLN A 72 15.67 13.53 -16.41
CA GLN A 72 15.29 14.06 -17.73
C GLN A 72 14.41 13.09 -18.52
N GLU A 73 14.69 11.78 -18.44
CA GLU A 73 13.86 10.75 -19.09
C GLU A 73 12.53 10.54 -18.38
N ILE A 74 12.46 10.81 -17.06
CA ILE A 74 11.21 10.80 -16.32
C ILE A 74 10.29 11.94 -16.78
N GLU A 75 10.86 13.10 -17.07
CA GLU A 75 10.13 14.29 -17.53
C GLU A 75 9.72 14.20 -19.02
N ASP A 76 10.31 13.30 -19.80
CA ASP A 76 9.91 13.05 -21.19
C ASP A 76 8.59 12.26 -21.22
N GLU A 77 7.50 12.95 -21.56
CA GLU A 77 6.14 12.39 -21.58
C GLU A 77 5.94 11.29 -22.64
N GLU A 78 6.77 11.25 -23.67
CA GLU A 78 6.66 10.31 -24.79
C GLU A 78 7.37 8.98 -24.51
N LYS A 79 8.25 8.93 -23.51
CA LYS A 79 9.05 7.75 -23.20
C LYS A 79 8.33 6.81 -22.22
N ASP A 80 8.19 5.55 -22.58
CA ASP A 80 7.75 4.50 -21.67
C ASP A 80 8.82 4.22 -20.61
N ILE A 81 8.40 4.09 -19.34
CA ILE A 81 9.31 3.98 -18.20
C ILE A 81 8.87 2.83 -17.30
N GLU A 82 9.83 2.02 -16.89
CA GLU A 82 9.66 1.01 -15.85
C GLU A 82 10.69 1.21 -14.73
N PHE A 83 10.24 1.18 -13.48
CA PHE A 83 11.09 1.27 -12.30
C PHE A 83 11.04 0.00 -11.46
N ALA A 84 12.20 -0.40 -10.97
CA ALA A 84 12.28 -1.48 -10.01
C ALA A 84 12.00 -0.98 -8.57
N ARG A 85 11.59 -1.92 -7.70
CA ARG A 85 11.20 -1.69 -6.30
C ARG A 85 12.22 -0.92 -5.47
N GLU A 86 13.51 -1.26 -5.58
CA GLU A 86 14.56 -0.70 -4.74
C GLU A 86 14.77 0.80 -4.96
N ASN A 87 14.28 1.32 -6.06
CA ASN A 87 14.51 2.70 -6.46
C ASN A 87 13.34 3.63 -6.11
N ILE A 88 12.20 3.08 -5.65
CA ILE A 88 11.00 3.92 -5.49
C ILE A 88 10.35 3.78 -4.12
N TYR A 89 10.30 4.90 -3.43
CA TYR A 89 9.54 5.12 -2.21
C TYR A 89 8.36 6.04 -2.50
N SER A 90 7.27 5.82 -1.79
CA SER A 90 6.06 6.63 -1.90
C SER A 90 5.75 7.32 -0.58
N THR A 91 5.19 8.51 -0.64
CA THR A 91 4.61 9.21 0.50
C THR A 91 3.30 9.85 0.08
N LEU A 92 2.20 9.46 0.72
CA LEU A 92 0.90 10.12 0.60
C LEU A 92 0.68 10.95 1.85
N THR A 93 0.41 12.24 1.69
CA THR A 93 0.11 13.14 2.81
C THR A 93 -1.18 13.89 2.51
N ILE A 94 -2.22 13.68 3.35
CA ILE A 94 -3.53 14.29 3.17
C ILE A 94 -3.97 14.96 4.48
N PRO A 95 -4.40 16.23 4.44
CA PRO A 95 -4.97 16.92 5.58
C PRO A 95 -6.44 16.59 5.76
N PHE A 96 -6.88 16.41 7.01
CA PHE A 96 -8.26 16.32 7.43
C PHE A 96 -8.54 17.35 8.53
N THR A 97 -9.79 17.82 8.58
CA THR A 97 -10.23 18.74 9.62
C THR A 97 -11.37 18.10 10.41
N PHE A 98 -11.11 17.83 11.68
CA PHE A 98 -12.11 17.38 12.64
C PHE A 98 -12.56 18.59 13.53
N PRO A 99 -13.65 18.51 14.26
CA PRO A 99 -14.21 19.66 14.99
C PRO A 99 -13.22 20.40 15.89
N ASN A 100 -12.26 19.70 16.47
CA ASN A 100 -11.31 20.26 17.44
C ASN A 100 -9.83 20.13 17.01
N GLU A 101 -9.56 19.57 15.84
CA GLU A 101 -8.19 19.19 15.49
C GLU A 101 -7.98 19.13 13.97
N LYS A 102 -6.84 19.65 13.52
CA LYS A 102 -6.33 19.41 12.17
C LYS A 102 -5.40 18.22 12.19
N VAL A 103 -5.66 17.26 11.31
CA VAL A 103 -4.91 16.01 11.23
C VAL A 103 -4.23 15.89 9.88
N LEU A 104 -2.94 15.65 9.89
CA LEU A 104 -2.17 15.34 8.71
C LEU A 104 -1.89 13.83 8.68
N VAL A 105 -2.55 13.11 7.80
CA VAL A 105 -2.29 11.67 7.59
C VAL A 105 -1.13 11.52 6.63
N SER A 106 -0.06 10.88 7.07
CA SER A 106 1.14 10.62 6.27
C SER A 106 1.40 9.12 6.17
N LEU A 107 1.23 8.55 4.99
CA LEU A 107 1.49 7.15 4.71
C LEU A 107 2.74 7.01 3.84
N SER A 108 3.63 6.10 4.20
CA SER A 108 4.85 5.85 3.43
C SER A 108 5.04 4.37 3.14
N GLY A 109 5.64 4.06 1.99
CA GLY A 109 5.91 2.69 1.60
C GLY A 109 6.91 2.59 0.47
N ARG A 110 7.25 1.36 0.11
CA ARG A 110 8.07 1.03 -1.05
C ARG A 110 7.18 0.35 -2.09
N ILE A 111 7.21 0.84 -3.31
CA ILE A 111 6.41 0.33 -4.42
C ILE A 111 7.12 -0.88 -5.02
N ASP A 112 6.36 -1.88 -5.45
CA ASP A 112 6.93 -3.04 -6.14
C ASP A 112 7.41 -2.64 -7.54
N LYS A 113 6.55 -1.96 -8.29
CA LYS A 113 6.86 -1.52 -9.63
C LYS A 113 6.00 -0.30 -10.02
N ILE A 114 6.59 0.64 -10.73
CA ILE A 114 5.88 1.76 -11.33
C ILE A 114 6.28 1.85 -12.80
N LEU A 115 5.30 2.03 -13.67
CA LEU A 115 5.49 2.08 -15.11
C LEU A 115 4.76 3.29 -15.68
N ARG A 116 5.26 3.80 -16.78
CA ARG A 116 4.53 4.73 -17.65
C ARG A 116 4.51 4.16 -19.06
N VAL A 117 3.33 3.87 -19.58
CA VAL A 117 3.13 3.27 -20.89
C VAL A 117 2.06 4.09 -21.64
N GLY A 118 2.44 4.68 -22.77
CA GLY A 118 1.53 5.48 -23.59
C GLY A 118 0.88 6.64 -22.82
N GLY A 119 1.60 7.32 -21.92
CA GLY A 119 1.10 8.39 -21.06
C GLY A 119 0.29 7.91 -19.85
N THR A 120 0.03 6.61 -19.69
CA THR A 120 -0.65 6.05 -18.52
C THR A 120 0.35 5.70 -17.43
N LEU A 121 0.22 6.29 -16.25
CA LEU A 121 0.96 5.91 -15.06
C LEU A 121 0.34 4.67 -14.43
N ILE A 122 1.12 3.58 -14.32
CA ILE A 122 0.68 2.31 -13.76
C ILE A 122 1.48 2.01 -12.50
N VAL A 123 0.80 1.87 -11.37
CA VAL A 123 1.41 1.31 -10.15
C VAL A 123 1.02 -0.16 -10.06
N GLN A 124 2.04 -1.02 -10.02
CA GLN A 124 1.89 -2.46 -9.92
C GLN A 124 2.34 -2.97 -8.56
N ASP A 125 1.54 -3.88 -7.98
CA ASP A 125 1.81 -4.54 -6.71
C ASP A 125 1.71 -6.06 -6.90
N ASP A 126 2.78 -6.78 -6.60
CA ASP A 126 2.89 -8.22 -6.80
C ASP A 126 2.57 -8.98 -5.51
N LYS A 127 1.70 -9.97 -5.58
CA LYS A 127 1.26 -10.78 -4.44
C LYS A 127 1.57 -12.26 -4.67
N PHE A 128 2.59 -12.78 -4.00
CA PHE A 128 3.00 -14.17 -4.11
C PHE A 128 2.15 -15.10 -3.24
N ALA A 129 1.19 -15.77 -3.84
CA ALA A 129 0.25 -16.65 -3.16
C ALA A 129 0.74 -18.10 -3.17
N GLY A 130 0.66 -18.77 -2.01
CA GLY A 130 0.96 -20.19 -1.90
C GLY A 130 -0.15 -21.09 -2.46
N LYS A 131 -1.36 -20.55 -2.61
CA LYS A 131 -2.55 -21.18 -3.20
C LYS A 131 -3.28 -20.13 -4.05
N PRO A 132 -2.80 -19.82 -5.26
CA PRO A 132 -3.39 -18.76 -6.08
C PRO A 132 -4.83 -19.05 -6.50
N GLN A 133 -5.27 -20.31 -6.47
CA GLN A 133 -6.64 -20.76 -6.81
C GLN A 133 -7.73 -20.09 -5.96
N ILE A 134 -7.37 -19.55 -4.77
CA ILE A 134 -8.34 -18.76 -3.95
C ILE A 134 -8.85 -17.51 -4.66
N TYR A 135 -8.19 -17.12 -5.75
CA TYR A 135 -8.58 -15.96 -6.56
C TYR A 135 -9.41 -16.32 -7.81
N ASP A 136 -9.66 -17.60 -8.12
CA ASP A 136 -10.33 -18.03 -9.36
C ASP A 136 -11.68 -17.32 -9.56
N ASN A 137 -12.51 -17.33 -8.54
CA ASN A 137 -13.86 -16.77 -8.58
C ASN A 137 -13.94 -15.30 -8.13
N LYS A 138 -12.80 -14.64 -7.92
CA LYS A 138 -12.81 -13.23 -7.52
C LYS A 138 -12.81 -12.32 -8.75
N THR A 139 -13.73 -11.38 -8.77
CA THR A 139 -13.78 -10.31 -9.77
C THR A 139 -12.95 -9.10 -9.35
N GLN A 140 -12.67 -8.96 -8.05
CA GLN A 140 -11.89 -7.85 -7.47
C GLN A 140 -10.83 -8.36 -6.50
N PRO A 141 -9.75 -7.61 -6.27
CA PRO A 141 -8.74 -7.95 -5.27
C PRO A 141 -9.33 -7.84 -3.85
N TYR A 142 -8.57 -8.27 -2.86
CA TYR A 142 -8.96 -8.01 -1.47
C TYR A 142 -8.88 -6.51 -1.17
N PRO A 143 -9.79 -5.96 -0.30
CA PRO A 143 -9.80 -4.55 0.03
C PRO A 143 -8.44 -4.00 0.50
N SER A 144 -7.68 -4.79 1.28
CA SER A 144 -6.33 -4.40 1.70
C SER A 144 -5.33 -4.27 0.54
N GLN A 145 -5.45 -5.11 -0.48
CA GLN A 145 -4.60 -5.02 -1.68
C GLN A 145 -4.96 -3.78 -2.51
N LEU A 146 -6.28 -3.53 -2.68
CA LEU A 146 -6.76 -2.36 -3.38
C LEU A 146 -6.36 -1.05 -2.69
N LEU A 147 -6.55 -0.95 -1.36
CA LEU A 147 -6.14 0.23 -0.59
C LEU A 147 -4.64 0.49 -0.67
N GLN A 148 -3.83 -0.56 -0.67
CA GLN A 148 -2.38 -0.45 -0.80
C GLN A 148 -1.98 0.17 -2.14
N VAL A 149 -2.47 -0.38 -3.25
CA VAL A 149 -2.11 0.10 -4.57
C VAL A 149 -2.70 1.48 -4.89
N LEU A 150 -3.92 1.79 -4.44
CA LEU A 150 -4.51 3.12 -4.57
C LEU A 150 -3.72 4.18 -3.78
N THR A 151 -3.22 3.83 -2.59
CA THR A 151 -2.37 4.73 -1.81
C THR A 151 -1.08 5.03 -2.56
N TYR A 152 -0.42 4.02 -3.11
CA TYR A 152 0.79 4.20 -3.91
C TYR A 152 0.53 5.05 -5.16
N LEU A 153 -0.55 4.81 -5.87
CA LEU A 153 -0.91 5.53 -7.09
C LEU A 153 -1.17 7.03 -6.87
N ASN A 154 -1.54 7.42 -5.64
CA ASN A 154 -1.85 8.81 -5.27
C ASN A 154 -0.76 9.45 -4.38
N SER A 155 0.41 8.82 -4.31
CA SER A 155 1.56 9.30 -3.55
C SER A 155 2.47 10.20 -4.40
N THR A 156 3.31 10.97 -3.73
CA THR A 156 4.55 11.49 -4.31
C THR A 156 5.63 10.42 -4.25
N TYR A 157 6.57 10.44 -5.17
CA TYR A 157 7.61 9.43 -5.33
C TYR A 157 8.99 9.98 -5.00
N SER A 158 9.89 9.12 -4.52
CA SER A 158 11.29 9.47 -4.30
C SER A 158 12.19 8.29 -4.58
N SER A 159 13.42 8.56 -5.04
CA SER A 159 14.44 7.55 -5.32
C SER A 159 15.15 7.07 -4.04
N SER A 160 15.00 7.80 -2.92
CA SER A 160 15.60 7.44 -1.65
C SER A 160 14.57 7.41 -0.53
N ARG A 161 14.90 6.68 0.53
CA ARG A 161 14.11 6.67 1.78
C ARG A 161 14.25 7.98 2.58
N SER A 162 15.30 8.72 2.32
CA SER A 162 15.57 10.03 2.86
C SER A 162 14.68 11.04 2.14
N LYS A 163 13.84 11.75 2.87
CA LYS A 163 12.92 12.76 2.34
C LYS A 163 13.65 14.08 1.95
N ASN A 164 14.81 13.99 1.34
CA ASN A 164 15.46 15.15 0.78
C ASN A 164 14.65 15.62 -0.43
N SER A 165 14.37 16.90 -0.53
CA SER A 165 13.58 17.48 -1.63
C SER A 165 14.17 17.20 -3.01
N GLU A 166 15.45 16.94 -3.10
CA GLU A 166 16.18 16.64 -4.34
C GLU A 166 15.89 15.24 -4.87
N ASP A 167 15.40 14.32 -4.04
CA ASP A 167 15.09 12.94 -4.43
C ASP A 167 13.62 12.75 -4.83
N VAL A 168 12.78 13.78 -4.68
CA VAL A 168 11.35 13.71 -4.99
C VAL A 168 11.13 14.01 -6.45
N PHE A 169 10.33 13.17 -7.11
CA PHE A 169 9.97 13.36 -8.51
C PHE A 169 8.48 13.11 -8.74
N GLU A 170 7.95 13.72 -9.78
CA GLU A 170 6.62 13.48 -10.32
C GLU A 170 6.75 12.83 -11.69
N MET A 171 5.88 11.89 -11.99
CA MET A 171 5.79 11.30 -13.34
C MET A 171 4.65 11.97 -14.08
N PRO A 172 4.92 12.70 -15.18
CA PRO A 172 3.89 13.20 -16.06
C PRO A 172 3.00 12.06 -16.54
N HIS A 173 1.70 12.26 -16.54
CA HIS A 173 0.73 11.27 -16.98
C HIS A 173 -0.59 11.92 -17.38
N THR A 174 -1.27 11.31 -18.32
CA THR A 174 -2.64 11.68 -18.74
C THR A 174 -3.69 10.84 -18.02
N GLU A 175 -3.32 9.65 -17.60
CA GLU A 175 -4.19 8.69 -16.93
C GLU A 175 -3.44 7.94 -15.82
N LYS A 176 -4.16 7.52 -14.78
CA LYS A 176 -3.66 6.68 -13.70
C LYS A 176 -4.33 5.31 -13.71
N LYS A 177 -3.54 4.26 -13.57
CA LYS A 177 -4.02 2.88 -13.54
C LYS A 177 -3.35 2.11 -12.40
N TRP A 178 -4.12 1.33 -11.67
CA TRP A 178 -3.57 0.39 -10.71
C TRP A 178 -3.59 -1.02 -11.27
N GLN A 179 -2.61 -1.83 -10.83
CA GLN A 179 -2.48 -3.22 -11.22
C GLN A 179 -2.03 -4.06 -10.03
N ILE A 180 -2.72 -5.19 -9.78
CA ILE A 180 -2.34 -6.16 -8.77
C ILE A 180 -2.16 -7.49 -9.45
N ARG A 181 -0.93 -8.01 -9.47
CA ARG A 181 -0.63 -9.34 -10.01
C ARG A 181 -0.59 -10.36 -8.87
N ILE A 182 -1.42 -11.36 -8.96
CA ILE A 182 -1.34 -12.53 -8.10
C ILE A 182 -0.40 -13.53 -8.79
N CYS A 183 0.76 -13.75 -8.21
CA CYS A 183 1.76 -14.67 -8.74
C CYS A 183 1.75 -15.98 -7.94
N ASP A 184 1.96 -17.09 -8.61
CA ASP A 184 2.23 -18.36 -7.92
C ASP A 184 3.58 -18.25 -7.19
N ARG A 185 3.60 -18.54 -5.90
CA ARG A 185 4.81 -18.39 -5.07
C ARG A 185 5.96 -19.32 -5.50
N LYS A 186 5.65 -20.48 -6.12
CA LYS A 186 6.66 -21.47 -6.49
C LYS A 186 7.28 -21.16 -7.86
N THR A 187 6.43 -20.85 -8.83
CA THR A 187 6.88 -20.56 -10.20
C THR A 187 7.23 -19.09 -10.40
N ARG A 188 6.68 -18.21 -9.55
CA ARG A 188 6.72 -16.73 -9.64
C ARG A 188 5.94 -16.16 -10.82
N GLU A 189 5.33 -17.00 -11.62
CA GLU A 189 4.55 -16.59 -12.78
C GLU A 189 3.23 -15.93 -12.37
N PRO A 190 2.76 -14.93 -13.13
CA PRO A 190 1.45 -14.34 -12.93
C PRO A 190 0.34 -15.38 -13.11
N TYR A 191 -0.49 -15.52 -12.09
CA TYR A 191 -1.66 -16.42 -12.12
C TYR A 191 -2.94 -15.66 -12.47
N LYS A 192 -3.11 -14.47 -11.88
CA LYS A 192 -4.27 -13.61 -12.11
C LYS A 192 -3.89 -12.15 -11.93
N THR A 193 -4.43 -11.29 -12.79
CA THR A 193 -4.21 -9.85 -12.70
C THR A 193 -5.53 -9.14 -12.52
N PHE A 194 -5.58 -8.23 -11.55
CA PHE A 194 -6.64 -7.24 -11.40
C PHE A 194 -6.07 -5.88 -11.81
N SER A 195 -6.80 -5.12 -12.61
CA SER A 195 -6.31 -3.86 -13.12
C SER A 195 -7.47 -2.99 -13.56
N GLU A 196 -7.50 -1.73 -13.15
CA GLU A 196 -8.49 -0.74 -13.57
C GLU A 196 -7.86 0.65 -13.64
N VAL A 197 -8.41 1.49 -14.49
CA VAL A 197 -8.12 2.92 -14.50
C VAL A 197 -8.72 3.55 -13.24
N GLN A 198 -7.96 4.46 -12.62
CA GLN A 198 -8.45 5.20 -11.48
C GLN A 198 -9.56 6.15 -11.91
N ASP A 199 -10.70 6.00 -11.29
CA ASP A 199 -11.86 6.86 -11.46
C ASP A 199 -12.17 7.68 -10.19
N GLY A 200 -13.17 8.54 -10.27
CA GLY A 200 -13.63 9.32 -9.11
C GLY A 200 -14.13 8.45 -7.97
N PHE A 201 -14.60 7.24 -8.26
CA PHE A 201 -15.12 6.31 -7.26
C PHE A 201 -13.99 5.71 -6.41
N SER A 202 -12.93 5.23 -7.06
CA SER A 202 -11.75 4.67 -6.38
C SER A 202 -11.01 5.75 -5.58
N LEU A 203 -10.94 6.98 -6.09
CA LEU A 203 -10.36 8.11 -5.36
C LEU A 203 -11.19 8.48 -4.12
N HIS A 204 -12.52 8.54 -4.26
CA HIS A 204 -13.44 8.79 -3.14
C HIS A 204 -13.34 7.68 -2.09
N TYR A 205 -13.28 6.42 -2.51
CA TYR A 205 -13.10 5.28 -1.62
C TYR A 205 -11.80 5.38 -0.81
N LEU A 206 -10.69 5.74 -1.44
CA LEU A 206 -9.41 5.97 -0.74
C LEU A 206 -9.55 7.10 0.28
N HIS A 207 -10.09 8.26 -0.13
CA HIS A 207 -10.21 9.44 0.72
C HIS A 207 -11.08 9.18 1.95
N THR A 208 -12.28 8.62 1.77
CA THR A 208 -13.19 8.30 2.88
C THR A 208 -12.61 7.25 3.83
N THR A 209 -11.82 6.30 3.29
CA THR A 209 -11.12 5.30 4.11
C THR A 209 -9.99 5.92 4.93
N LEU A 210 -9.25 6.89 4.36
CA LEU A 210 -8.22 7.64 5.09
C LEU A 210 -8.81 8.52 6.20
N GLU A 211 -9.93 9.18 5.93
CA GLU A 211 -10.65 9.97 6.93
C GLU A 211 -11.12 9.09 8.09
N LYS A 212 -11.72 7.93 7.78
CA LYS A 212 -12.13 6.94 8.78
C LYS A 212 -10.94 6.41 9.58
N PHE A 213 -9.82 6.11 8.92
CA PHE A 213 -8.59 5.69 9.59
C PHE A 213 -8.10 6.74 10.59
N ALA A 214 -8.10 8.02 10.20
CA ALA A 214 -7.74 9.12 11.09
C ALA A 214 -8.72 9.22 12.27
N SER A 215 -10.01 9.19 12.00
CA SER A 215 -11.07 9.27 13.02
C SER A 215 -10.96 8.16 14.08
N ILE A 216 -10.72 6.91 13.66
CA ILE A 216 -10.52 5.79 14.59
C ILE A 216 -9.20 5.95 15.36
N SER A 217 -8.13 6.38 14.68
CA SER A 217 -6.81 6.57 15.31
C SER A 217 -6.83 7.63 16.40
N LEU A 218 -7.72 8.61 16.28
CA LEU A 218 -7.92 9.70 17.26
C LEU A 218 -9.03 9.41 18.28
N GLU A 219 -9.59 8.20 18.28
CA GLU A 219 -10.68 7.78 19.16
C GLU A 219 -11.97 8.62 18.99
N ILE A 220 -12.16 9.27 17.81
CA ILE A 220 -13.38 10.00 17.46
C ILE A 220 -14.50 9.02 17.07
N THR A 221 -14.12 7.93 16.39
CA THR A 221 -15.05 6.87 15.95
C THR A 221 -14.55 5.52 16.43
N GLU A 222 -15.48 4.67 16.88
CA GLU A 222 -15.16 3.31 17.28
C GLU A 222 -14.83 2.42 16.07
N PRO A 223 -13.83 1.53 16.19
CA PRO A 223 -13.52 0.57 15.14
C PRO A 223 -14.64 -0.45 14.95
N VAL A 224 -14.87 -0.88 13.72
CA VAL A 224 -15.89 -1.88 13.37
C VAL A 224 -15.26 -3.27 13.22
N HIS A 225 -15.87 -4.26 13.85
CA HIS A 225 -15.45 -5.66 13.72
C HIS A 225 -16.01 -6.29 12.44
N HIS A 226 -15.18 -7.07 11.75
CA HIS A 226 -15.57 -7.75 10.50
C HIS A 226 -16.52 -8.96 10.70
N ASN A 227 -16.86 -9.33 11.93
CA ASN A 227 -17.77 -10.44 12.30
C ASN A 227 -17.49 -11.79 11.61
N SER A 228 -16.22 -12.10 11.36
CA SER A 228 -15.79 -13.34 10.70
C SER A 228 -14.84 -14.13 11.58
N LYS A 229 -15.34 -15.27 12.11
CA LYS A 229 -14.53 -16.21 12.89
C LYS A 229 -13.30 -16.73 12.13
N ALA A 230 -13.45 -16.97 10.82
CA ALA A 230 -12.34 -17.39 9.97
C ALA A 230 -11.22 -16.33 9.89
N LYS A 231 -11.59 -15.06 9.73
CA LYS A 231 -10.62 -13.95 9.77
C LYS A 231 -9.96 -13.84 11.15
N CYS A 232 -10.71 -13.94 12.25
CA CYS A 232 -10.14 -13.92 13.60
C CYS A 232 -9.15 -15.05 13.82
N ASN A 233 -9.46 -16.27 13.39
CA ASN A 233 -8.57 -17.42 13.54
C ASN A 233 -7.28 -17.27 12.72
N ALA A 234 -7.35 -16.64 11.55
CA ALA A 234 -6.21 -16.35 10.70
C ALA A 234 -5.41 -15.08 11.11
N CYS A 235 -5.96 -14.26 12.00
CA CYS A 235 -5.36 -13.00 12.41
C CYS A 235 -4.09 -13.23 13.22
N ASN A 236 -3.02 -12.56 12.85
CA ASN A 236 -1.73 -12.61 13.55
C ASN A 236 -1.73 -11.83 14.89
N LEU A 237 -2.75 -11.02 15.15
CA LEU A 237 -2.97 -10.28 16.39
C LEU A 237 -4.00 -10.95 17.32
N LYS A 238 -4.50 -12.14 16.98
CA LYS A 238 -5.58 -12.81 17.71
C LYS A 238 -5.33 -13.03 19.21
N THR A 239 -4.08 -13.15 19.62
CA THR A 239 -3.69 -13.34 21.03
C THR A 239 -3.72 -12.05 21.86
N PHE A 240 -3.80 -10.90 21.20
CA PHE A 240 -3.82 -9.57 21.81
C PHE A 240 -5.18 -8.88 21.64
N CYS A 241 -6.13 -9.53 20.96
CA CYS A 241 -7.41 -8.92 20.60
C CYS A 241 -8.52 -9.40 21.54
N ASP A 242 -9.10 -8.47 22.31
CA ASP A 242 -10.23 -8.74 23.23
C ASP A 242 -11.57 -8.93 22.48
N PHE A 243 -11.63 -8.51 21.19
CA PHE A 243 -12.83 -8.59 20.35
C PHE A 243 -12.86 -9.83 19.45
N ARG A 244 -12.00 -10.80 19.71
CA ARG A 244 -11.96 -12.05 18.95
C ARG A 244 -13.24 -12.87 19.15
N ILE A 245 -13.86 -13.33 18.06
CA ILE A 245 -15.01 -14.23 18.03
C ILE A 245 -14.63 -15.66 17.61
#